data_45e0ebe3d9f8677dd31962c091eddbcf
#
_entry.id   45e0ebe3d9f8677dd31962c091eddbcf
#
_cell.length_a   1.000
_cell.length_b   1.000
_cell.length_c   1.000
_cell.angle_alpha   90.00
_cell.angle_beta   90.00
_cell.angle_gamma   90.00
#
_symmetry.space_group_name_H-M   'P 1'
#
loop_
_entity.id
_entity.type
_entity.pdbx_description
1 polymer ?
#
loop_
_entity_poly.entity_id
_entity_poly.type
_entity_poly.pdbx_seq_one_letter_code
_entity_poly.pdbx_strand_id
1 'polypeptide(L)'
;MREYKFRAWDKKKRKMIYLSPNDTILFQNGKCTVWKENQYDETEECFCCETFSNVIPMLYSGRKDKNGEEIYEGDLVMVADYASWEGLYKVIWDEENLMYMIEDAYGDREKLCEFEEYLKKGNIYENPELLD
;
A
#
# COMPACT_ATOMS: atom_id res chain seq x y z
N MET A 1 18.08 1.16 -9.02
CA MET A 1 17.96 1.68 -7.63
C MET A 1 16.57 1.38 -7.08
N ARG A 2 16.51 0.90 -5.85
CA ARG A 2 15.24 0.59 -5.20
C ARG A 2 14.50 1.88 -4.83
N GLU A 3 13.22 1.93 -5.16
CA GLU A 3 12.38 3.06 -4.77
C GLU A 3 11.72 2.81 -3.41
N TYR A 4 11.78 3.82 -2.54
CA TYR A 4 11.12 3.78 -1.25
C TYR A 4 9.88 4.66 -1.33
N LYS A 5 8.71 4.04 -1.53
CA LYS A 5 7.44 4.73 -1.58
C LYS A 5 6.53 4.21 -0.48
N PHE A 6 5.84 5.12 0.17
CA PHE A 6 4.92 4.80 1.25
C PHE A 6 3.52 5.29 0.93
N ARG A 7 2.56 4.57 1.45
CA ARG A 7 1.20 5.06 1.64
C ARG A 7 0.79 4.74 3.06
N ALA A 8 -0.26 5.37 3.56
CA ALA A 8 -0.71 5.15 4.92
C ALA A 8 -2.23 5.18 4.99
N TRP A 9 -2.79 4.35 5.86
CA TRP A 9 -4.23 4.33 6.10
C TRP A 9 -4.57 5.08 7.37
N ASP A 10 -5.44 6.09 7.26
CA ASP A 10 -5.95 6.84 8.40
C ASP A 10 -7.28 6.21 8.86
N LYS A 11 -7.25 5.55 10.01
CA LYS A 11 -8.42 4.87 10.56
C LYS A 11 -9.54 5.83 10.93
N LYS A 12 -9.20 7.03 11.39
CA LYS A 12 -10.18 8.03 11.83
C LYS A 12 -10.95 8.61 10.65
N LYS A 13 -10.20 9.04 9.63
CA LYS A 13 -10.79 9.65 8.44
C LYS A 13 -11.19 8.63 7.38
N ARG A 14 -10.80 7.38 7.57
CA ARG A 14 -11.04 6.27 6.63
C ARG A 14 -10.55 6.64 5.23
N LYS A 15 -9.30 7.07 5.16
CA LYS A 15 -8.69 7.60 3.96
C LYS A 15 -7.31 6.99 3.73
N MET A 16 -7.05 6.60 2.48
CA MET A 16 -5.71 6.19 2.06
C MET A 16 -4.92 7.43 1.64
N ILE A 17 -3.71 7.57 2.19
CA ILE A 17 -2.84 8.71 1.95
C ILE A 17 -1.62 8.22 1.18
N TYR A 18 -1.44 8.74 -0.03
CA TYR A 18 -0.24 8.45 -0.84
C TYR A 18 0.76 9.57 -0.63
N LEU A 19 1.98 9.22 -0.26
CA LEU A 19 3.02 10.20 -0.02
C LEU A 19 3.70 10.63 -1.32
N SER A 20 3.87 11.93 -1.47
CA SER A 20 4.64 12.56 -2.55
C SER A 20 6.06 12.84 -2.04
N PRO A 21 7.02 13.18 -2.92
CA PRO A 21 8.40 13.43 -2.48
C PRO A 21 8.56 14.54 -1.44
N ASN A 22 7.62 15.48 -1.37
CA ASN A 22 7.68 16.58 -0.40
C ASN A 22 6.96 16.29 0.91
N ASP A 23 6.33 15.12 1.00
CA ASP A 23 5.63 14.71 2.22
C ASP A 23 6.61 14.07 3.20
N THR A 24 6.27 14.14 4.48
CA THR A 24 7.13 13.61 5.55
C THR A 24 6.40 12.50 6.29
N ILE A 25 7.12 11.40 6.52
CA ILE A 25 6.64 10.31 7.34
C ILE A 25 7.60 10.12 8.52
N LEU A 26 7.05 9.99 9.72
CA LEU A 26 7.83 9.79 10.95
C LEU A 26 7.33 8.57 11.70
N PHE A 27 8.27 7.68 12.03
CA PHE A 27 8.04 6.53 12.88
C PHE A 27 8.63 6.80 14.25
N GLN A 28 7.78 6.81 15.28
CA GLN A 28 8.23 7.08 16.64
C GLN A 28 7.37 6.31 17.64
N ASN A 29 8.01 5.59 18.56
CA ASN A 29 7.35 4.84 19.62
C ASN A 29 6.25 3.89 19.11
N GLY A 30 6.50 3.21 17.99
CA GLY A 30 5.54 2.29 17.38
C GLY A 30 4.39 2.97 16.67
N LYS A 31 4.43 4.29 16.53
CA LYS A 31 3.40 5.07 15.84
C LYS A 31 3.94 5.72 14.58
N CYS A 32 3.07 5.92 13.62
CA CYS A 32 3.41 6.57 12.36
C CYS A 32 2.60 7.84 12.19
N THR A 33 3.29 8.93 11.85
CA THR A 33 2.67 10.22 11.56
C THR A 33 3.08 10.68 10.17
N VAL A 34 2.15 11.21 9.41
CA VAL A 34 2.38 11.73 8.06
C VAL A 34 2.02 13.20 8.03
N TRP A 35 2.90 13.99 7.43
CA TRP A 35 2.65 15.39 7.09
C TRP A 35 2.61 15.52 5.59
N LYS A 36 1.42 15.87 5.06
CA LYS A 36 1.26 16.14 3.64
C LYS A 36 1.41 17.62 3.38
N GLU A 37 2.31 17.95 2.47
CA GLU A 37 2.50 19.33 2.05
C GLU A 37 1.42 19.71 1.05
N ASN A 38 0.59 20.68 1.41
CA ASN A 38 -0.45 21.18 0.55
C ASN A 38 0.07 22.34 -0.30
N GLN A 39 -0.75 22.79 -1.26
CA GLN A 39 -0.41 23.92 -2.09
C GLN A 39 -0.33 25.21 -1.27
N TYR A 40 0.50 26.14 -1.74
CA TYR A 40 0.61 27.44 -1.13
C TYR A 40 -0.75 28.15 -1.12
N ASP A 41 -1.14 28.65 0.05
CA ASP A 41 -2.39 29.39 0.22
C ASP A 41 -2.09 30.88 0.13
N GLU A 42 -2.54 31.52 -0.96
CA GLU A 42 -2.32 32.96 -1.19
C GLU A 42 -3.06 33.84 -0.17
N THR A 43 -4.17 33.33 0.40
CA THR A 43 -4.93 34.11 1.39
C THR A 43 -4.27 34.13 2.75
N GLU A 44 -3.53 33.09 3.11
CA GLU A 44 -2.81 33.00 4.38
C GLU A 44 -1.30 33.26 4.23
N GLU A 45 -0.84 33.40 3.00
CA GLU A 45 0.57 33.63 2.66
C GLU A 45 1.51 32.59 3.26
N CYS A 46 1.06 31.30 3.29
CA CYS A 46 1.84 30.21 3.83
C CYS A 46 1.57 28.90 3.11
N PHE A 47 2.48 27.94 3.27
CA PHE A 47 2.24 26.56 2.86
C PHE A 47 1.53 25.85 4.00
N CYS A 48 0.37 25.28 3.69
CA CYS A 48 -0.38 24.49 4.67
C CYS A 48 0.05 23.05 4.63
N CYS A 49 0.23 22.45 5.83
CA CYS A 49 0.49 21.02 5.96
C CYS A 49 -0.71 20.36 6.61
N GLU A 50 -1.15 19.25 6.05
CA GLU A 50 -2.16 18.40 6.68
C GLU A 50 -1.45 17.29 7.44
N THR A 51 -1.81 17.11 8.71
CA THR A 51 -1.20 16.11 9.58
C THR A 51 -2.13 14.94 9.80
N PHE A 52 -1.59 13.73 9.62
CA PHE A 52 -2.31 12.47 9.87
C PHE A 52 -1.54 11.70 10.93
N SER A 53 -2.14 11.58 12.12
CA SER A 53 -1.50 10.94 13.26
C SER A 53 -1.95 9.50 13.44
N ASN A 54 -1.03 8.64 13.90
CA ASN A 54 -1.29 7.24 14.21
C ASN A 54 -1.93 6.49 13.04
N VAL A 55 -1.33 6.62 11.87
CA VAL A 55 -1.75 5.94 10.64
C VAL A 55 -1.04 4.60 10.49
N ILE A 56 -1.56 3.75 9.61
CA ILE A 56 -0.94 2.45 9.32
C ILE A 56 -0.09 2.60 8.06
N PRO A 57 1.25 2.52 8.18
CA PRO A 57 2.13 2.65 7.02
C PRO A 57 2.15 1.38 6.18
N MET A 58 2.28 1.55 4.88
CA MET A 58 2.44 0.46 3.93
C MET A 58 3.53 0.85 2.94
N LEU A 59 4.42 -0.09 2.67
CA LEU A 59 5.52 0.13 1.75
C LEU A 59 5.19 -0.41 0.36
N TYR A 60 5.63 0.31 -0.66
CA TYR A 60 5.57 -0.15 -2.05
C TYR A 60 6.44 -1.40 -2.20
N SER A 61 5.90 -2.46 -2.79
CA SER A 61 6.58 -3.73 -2.95
C SER A 61 7.72 -3.70 -3.99
N GLY A 62 7.74 -2.68 -4.83
CA GLY A 62 8.67 -2.60 -5.96
C GLY A 62 8.11 -3.19 -7.23
N ARG A 63 6.91 -3.76 -7.20
CA ARG A 63 6.29 -4.40 -8.35
C ARG A 63 5.01 -3.68 -8.78
N LYS A 64 4.80 -3.61 -10.08
CA LYS A 64 3.59 -3.04 -10.68
C LYS A 64 2.71 -4.14 -11.23
N ASP A 65 1.41 -3.88 -11.30
CA ASP A 65 0.48 -4.82 -11.90
C ASP A 65 0.50 -4.69 -13.43
N LYS A 66 -0.34 -5.48 -14.11
CA LYS A 66 -0.39 -5.47 -15.59
C LYS A 66 -0.77 -4.13 -16.19
N ASN A 67 -1.46 -3.28 -15.42
CA ASN A 67 -1.89 -1.94 -15.85
C ASN A 67 -0.91 -0.84 -15.44
N GLY A 68 0.23 -1.19 -14.85
CA GLY A 68 1.22 -0.25 -14.40
C GLY A 68 0.93 0.35 -13.02
N GLU A 69 -0.07 -0.14 -12.30
CA GLU A 69 -0.37 0.31 -10.96
C GLU A 69 0.61 -0.28 -9.95
N GLU A 70 1.08 0.54 -9.03
CA GLU A 70 2.02 0.12 -8.00
C GLU A 70 1.35 -0.78 -6.98
N ILE A 71 2.01 -1.89 -6.64
CA ILE A 71 1.50 -2.85 -5.66
C ILE A 71 2.12 -2.58 -4.30
N TYR A 72 1.27 -2.25 -3.33
CA TYR A 72 1.66 -1.99 -1.95
C TYR A 72 1.27 -3.15 -1.03
N GLU A 73 1.95 -3.22 0.09
CA GLU A 73 1.53 -4.05 1.20
C GLU A 73 0.06 -3.74 1.54
N GLY A 74 -0.76 -4.76 1.72
CA GLY A 74 -2.20 -4.61 1.98
C GLY A 74 -3.08 -4.60 0.74
N ASP A 75 -2.49 -4.60 -0.46
CA ASP A 75 -3.27 -4.69 -1.70
C ASP A 75 -3.89 -6.07 -1.88
N LEU A 76 -5.03 -6.10 -2.56
CA LEU A 76 -5.71 -7.32 -2.99
C LEU A 76 -5.48 -7.47 -4.49
N VAL A 77 -4.88 -8.58 -4.87
CA VAL A 77 -4.51 -8.83 -6.26
C VAL A 77 -5.01 -10.19 -6.74
N MET A 78 -5.34 -10.25 -8.02
CA MET A 78 -5.51 -11.52 -8.72
C MET A 78 -4.20 -11.85 -9.41
N VAL A 79 -3.93 -13.13 -9.57
CA VAL A 79 -2.72 -13.59 -10.24
C VAL A 79 -3.07 -14.30 -11.53
N ALA A 80 -2.20 -14.18 -12.53
CA ALA A 80 -2.32 -14.91 -13.78
C ALA A 80 -1.24 -15.99 -13.85
N ASP A 81 -1.68 -17.20 -14.13
CA ASP A 81 -0.83 -18.33 -14.40
C ASP A 81 -1.32 -18.96 -15.70
N TYR A 82 -0.45 -19.08 -16.69
CA TYR A 82 -0.74 -19.68 -18.01
C TYR A 82 -1.97 -19.12 -18.74
N ALA A 83 -2.26 -17.85 -18.62
CA ALA A 83 -3.38 -17.16 -19.29
C ALA A 83 -4.73 -17.25 -18.57
N SER A 84 -4.79 -17.75 -17.35
CA SER A 84 -6.00 -17.66 -16.53
C SER A 84 -5.76 -16.80 -15.30
N TRP A 85 -6.80 -16.06 -14.91
CA TRP A 85 -6.78 -15.27 -13.67
C TRP A 85 -7.44 -16.07 -12.57
N GLU A 86 -6.69 -16.37 -11.54
CA GLU A 86 -7.18 -17.18 -10.44
C GLU A 86 -6.94 -16.56 -9.09
N GLY A 87 -7.94 -16.69 -8.22
CA GLY A 87 -7.83 -16.38 -6.81
C GLY A 87 -7.60 -14.91 -6.49
N LEU A 88 -8.02 -14.54 -5.30
CA LEU A 88 -7.75 -13.24 -4.72
C LEU A 88 -6.75 -13.42 -3.59
N TYR A 89 -5.66 -12.69 -3.65
CA TYR A 89 -4.57 -12.77 -2.68
C TYR A 89 -4.33 -11.41 -2.03
N LYS A 90 -3.90 -11.46 -0.77
CA LYS A 90 -3.50 -10.27 -0.02
C LYS A 90 -1.98 -10.16 -0.07
N VAL A 91 -1.47 -8.99 -0.39
CA VAL A 91 -0.03 -8.73 -0.37
C VAL A 91 0.42 -8.45 1.07
N ILE A 92 1.36 -9.24 1.56
CA ILE A 92 1.86 -9.15 2.93
C ILE A 92 3.38 -9.07 2.96
N TRP A 93 3.91 -8.54 4.07
CA TRP A 93 5.32 -8.65 4.39
C TRP A 93 5.51 -9.86 5.31
N ASP A 94 6.34 -10.82 4.87
CA ASP A 94 6.65 -12.00 5.65
C ASP A 94 7.92 -11.77 6.44
N GLU A 95 7.81 -11.65 7.76
CA GLU A 95 8.94 -11.39 8.65
C GLU A 95 9.89 -12.58 8.78
N GLU A 96 9.39 -13.80 8.60
CA GLU A 96 10.23 -15.00 8.69
C GLU A 96 11.17 -15.10 7.50
N ASN A 97 10.66 -14.84 6.30
CA ASN A 97 11.43 -14.96 5.07
C ASN A 97 11.97 -13.61 4.56
N LEU A 98 11.61 -12.51 5.23
CA LEU A 98 12.04 -11.15 4.91
C LEU A 98 11.75 -10.79 3.44
N MET A 99 10.54 -11.04 3.00
CA MET A 99 10.12 -10.77 1.63
C MET A 99 8.63 -10.49 1.55
N TYR A 100 8.21 -9.88 0.43
CA TYR A 100 6.79 -9.74 0.13
C TYR A 100 6.24 -11.05 -0.40
N MET A 101 5.10 -11.44 0.14
CA MET A 101 4.39 -12.65 -0.25
C MET A 101 2.93 -12.32 -0.51
N ILE A 102 2.26 -13.22 -1.18
CA ILE A 102 0.81 -13.17 -1.35
C ILE A 102 0.19 -14.31 -0.56
N GLU A 103 -0.92 -14.02 0.11
CA GLU A 103 -1.62 -14.97 0.97
C GLU A 103 -3.06 -15.12 0.50
N ASP A 104 -3.51 -16.37 0.30
CA ASP A 104 -4.89 -16.63 -0.09
C ASP A 104 -5.84 -16.70 1.11
N ALA A 105 -7.12 -16.98 0.86
CA ALA A 105 -8.14 -17.04 1.90
C ALA A 105 -7.93 -18.17 2.91
N TYR A 106 -7.12 -19.16 2.56
CA TYR A 106 -6.83 -20.32 3.41
C TYR A 106 -5.53 -20.17 4.21
N GLY A 107 -4.83 -19.05 4.03
CA GLY A 107 -3.56 -18.80 4.70
C GLY A 107 -2.34 -19.34 3.98
N ASP A 108 -2.51 -19.89 2.80
CA ASP A 108 -1.38 -20.35 1.99
C ASP A 108 -0.65 -19.17 1.39
N ARG A 109 0.68 -19.20 1.47
CA ARG A 109 1.53 -18.09 1.03
C ARG A 109 2.42 -18.49 -0.13
N GLU A 110 2.60 -17.56 -1.06
CA GLU A 110 3.52 -17.71 -2.19
C GLU A 110 4.31 -16.43 -2.35
N LYS A 111 5.49 -16.53 -2.96
CA LYS A 111 6.33 -15.36 -3.22
C LYS A 111 5.67 -14.44 -4.22
N LEU A 112 5.77 -13.14 -3.99
CA LEU A 112 5.21 -12.15 -4.91
C LEU A 112 5.78 -12.24 -6.32
N CYS A 113 6.96 -12.79 -6.49
CA CYS A 113 7.62 -12.91 -7.80
C CYS A 113 7.31 -14.21 -8.57
N GLU A 114 6.47 -15.09 -8.03
CA GLU A 114 6.19 -16.40 -8.64
C GLU A 114 5.31 -16.34 -9.90
N PHE A 115 4.49 -15.32 -10.03
CA PHE A 115 3.54 -15.22 -11.14
C PHE A 115 3.99 -14.18 -12.15
N GLU A 116 3.63 -14.40 -13.43
CA GLU A 116 3.99 -13.49 -14.50
C GLU A 116 3.27 -12.15 -14.40
N GLU A 117 1.99 -12.18 -14.08
CA GLU A 117 1.17 -10.97 -14.04
C GLU A 117 0.29 -10.92 -12.80
N TYR A 118 0.03 -9.70 -12.37
CA TYR A 118 -0.88 -9.39 -11.26
C TYR A 118 -1.89 -8.37 -11.72
N LEU A 119 -3.11 -8.45 -11.17
CA LEU A 119 -4.14 -7.44 -11.39
C LEU A 119 -4.63 -6.96 -10.04
N LYS A 120 -4.42 -5.69 -9.75
CA LYS A 120 -4.84 -5.07 -8.50
C LYS A 120 -6.35 -4.86 -8.51
N LYS A 121 -7.03 -5.34 -7.46
CA LYS A 121 -8.48 -5.24 -7.31
C LYS A 121 -8.90 -4.24 -6.24
N GLY A 122 -8.02 -3.91 -5.33
CA GLY A 122 -8.29 -3.02 -4.22
C GLY A 122 -7.30 -3.24 -3.11
N ASN A 123 -7.71 -2.95 -1.89
CA ASN A 123 -6.89 -3.19 -0.71
C ASN A 123 -7.75 -3.56 0.49
N ILE A 124 -7.12 -4.07 1.54
CA ILE A 124 -7.82 -4.58 2.72
C ILE A 124 -8.55 -3.50 3.52
N TYR A 125 -8.19 -2.24 3.36
CA TYR A 125 -8.78 -1.13 4.12
C TYR A 125 -9.96 -0.49 3.40
N GLU A 126 -9.83 -0.21 2.11
CA GLU A 126 -10.88 0.41 1.32
C GLU A 126 -11.90 -0.60 0.78
N ASN A 127 -11.49 -1.85 0.59
CA ASN A 127 -12.30 -2.88 -0.05
C ASN A 127 -12.40 -4.18 0.79
N PRO A 128 -12.74 -4.08 2.10
CA PRO A 128 -12.80 -5.29 2.94
C PRO A 128 -13.85 -6.29 2.48
N GLU A 129 -14.87 -5.85 1.73
CA GLU A 129 -15.90 -6.72 1.17
C GLU A 129 -15.35 -7.76 0.19
N LEU A 130 -14.20 -7.50 -0.40
CA LEU A 130 -13.57 -8.45 -1.33
C LEU A 130 -13.00 -9.69 -0.61
N LEU A 131 -12.84 -9.60 0.71
CA LEU A 131 -12.32 -10.71 1.51
C LEU A 131 -13.41 -11.67 2.00
N ASP A 132 -14.67 -11.33 1.82
CA ASP A 132 -15.79 -12.16 2.25
C ASP A 132 -16.15 -13.23 1.21
#